data_65f7e3e060d50d01f02caeb892d5c411
#
_entry.id   65f7e3e060d50d01f02caeb892d5c411
#
_cell.length_a   1.000
_cell.length_b   1.000
_cell.length_c   1.000
_cell.angle_alpha   90.00
_cell.angle_beta   90.00
_cell.angle_gamma   90.00
#
_symmetry.space_group_name_H-M   'P 1'
#
loop_
_entity.id
_entity.type
_entity.pdbx_description
1 polymer ?
#
loop_
_entity_poly.entity_id
_entity_poly.type
_entity_poly.pdbx_seq_one_letter_code
_entity_poly.pdbx_strand_id
1 'polypeptide(L)'
;MERNEPPRWMQDKHFNEVLFCEDFLAAYPMVCVSGGFFTADGRITDEESIRKQIYEMLRPHFSCGLAKRASGLLEMLKLEAYAPDLPLHEDRIHVSNGTLFLSGAFRPEKEFCRNRLPVKFDPNAPQPVHWLRFLSELLEETDILTLQEYLGYCLIPTNRGQVMMLLKGNGGEGKSRIGVVMQKLLGGNLKNGSIAKVERSPFARADLEHELLMVDDDMKMEALKSTHYLKSLITAEMPMDLERKGEQSYQGQMYVRFLAFSNGDLESLYDHSDGFYRRQLILSVKKRPPNREDDPFLADKLCGEIEGIFLWCLEGLRRLQANNFRFTESSQTKANREDARREADNV
;
A
#
# COMPACT_ATOMS: atom_id res chain seq x y z
N MET A 1 20.78 19.60 -42.35
CA MET A 1 19.35 19.75 -42.05
C MET A 1 18.66 18.51 -42.56
N GLU A 2 18.51 17.51 -41.67
CA GLU A 2 17.68 16.35 -41.97
C GLU A 2 16.24 16.85 -42.13
N ARG A 3 15.65 16.60 -43.31
CA ARG A 3 14.21 16.80 -43.49
C ARG A 3 13.52 15.75 -42.61
N ASN A 4 13.06 16.16 -41.42
CA ASN A 4 12.17 15.33 -40.64
C ASN A 4 10.94 15.02 -41.49
N GLU A 5 10.80 13.81 -41.95
CA GLU A 5 9.57 13.35 -42.60
C GLU A 5 8.41 13.61 -41.65
N PRO A 6 7.25 14.08 -42.17
CA PRO A 6 6.08 14.27 -41.31
C PRO A 6 5.70 12.96 -40.63
N PRO A 7 5.27 12.98 -39.37
CA PRO A 7 4.89 11.77 -38.68
C PRO A 7 3.73 11.08 -39.42
N ARG A 8 3.63 9.75 -39.29
CA ARG A 8 2.61 8.93 -40.02
C ARG A 8 1.16 9.35 -39.74
N TRP A 9 0.90 10.02 -38.62
CA TRP A 9 -0.40 10.57 -38.26
C TRP A 9 -0.68 11.96 -38.90
N MET A 10 0.27 12.51 -39.67
CA MET A 10 0.13 13.77 -40.45
C MET A 10 0.37 13.48 -41.92
N GLN A 11 -0.51 12.73 -42.59
CA GLN A 11 -0.42 12.47 -44.02
C GLN A 11 -1.28 13.47 -44.81
N ASP A 12 -0.75 14.06 -45.85
CA ASP A 12 -1.43 14.97 -46.79
C ASP A 12 -2.21 16.09 -46.08
N LYS A 13 -1.70 16.64 -44.97
CA LYS A 13 -2.33 17.63 -44.09
C LYS A 13 -3.58 17.14 -43.36
N HIS A 14 -3.87 15.86 -43.43
CA HIS A 14 -4.92 15.22 -42.63
C HIS A 14 -4.32 14.66 -41.33
N PHE A 15 -4.97 14.97 -40.20
CA PHE A 15 -4.60 14.47 -38.90
C PHE A 15 -5.37 13.16 -38.61
N ASN A 16 -4.64 12.09 -38.36
CA ASN A 16 -5.20 10.79 -37.99
C ASN A 16 -4.99 10.54 -36.49
N GLU A 17 -6.09 10.64 -35.73
CA GLU A 17 -6.08 10.51 -34.27
C GLU A 17 -5.70 9.12 -33.79
N VAL A 18 -6.11 8.05 -34.53
CA VAL A 18 -5.78 6.66 -34.19
C VAL A 18 -4.27 6.43 -34.30
N LEU A 19 -3.69 6.79 -35.46
CA LEU A 19 -2.25 6.66 -35.66
C LEU A 19 -1.44 7.52 -34.67
N PHE A 20 -1.97 8.68 -34.25
CA PHE A 20 -1.35 9.49 -33.19
C PHE A 20 -1.34 8.71 -31.87
N CYS A 21 -2.46 8.13 -31.45
CA CYS A 21 -2.55 7.38 -30.20
C CYS A 21 -1.65 6.14 -30.21
N GLU A 22 -1.56 5.43 -31.35
CA GLU A 22 -0.64 4.31 -31.51
C GLU A 22 0.83 4.76 -31.32
N ASP A 23 1.24 5.84 -31.97
CA ASP A 23 2.61 6.37 -31.84
C ASP A 23 2.88 6.90 -30.44
N PHE A 24 1.88 7.53 -29.81
CA PHE A 24 1.98 8.00 -28.44
C PHE A 24 2.17 6.84 -27.47
N LEU A 25 1.35 5.78 -27.58
CA LEU A 25 1.46 4.59 -26.73
C LEU A 25 2.75 3.78 -26.99
N ALA A 26 3.29 3.83 -28.20
CA ALA A 26 4.58 3.25 -28.50
C ALA A 26 5.73 4.02 -27.84
N ALA A 27 5.64 5.37 -27.80
CA ALA A 27 6.63 6.23 -27.14
C ALA A 27 6.47 6.24 -25.60
N TYR A 28 5.24 6.17 -25.11
CA TYR A 28 4.87 6.23 -23.69
C TYR A 28 3.95 5.04 -23.35
N PRO A 29 4.52 3.83 -23.14
CA PRO A 29 3.71 2.65 -22.86
C PRO A 29 2.88 2.82 -21.58
N MET A 30 1.56 2.73 -21.72
CA MET A 30 0.60 2.82 -20.61
C MET A 30 -0.67 2.04 -20.91
N VAL A 31 -1.40 1.70 -19.86
CA VAL A 31 -2.75 1.12 -19.94
C VAL A 31 -3.71 1.96 -19.12
N CYS A 32 -4.99 1.97 -19.51
CA CYS A 32 -6.07 2.65 -18.80
C CYS A 32 -7.00 1.65 -18.15
N VAL A 33 -7.10 1.68 -16.83
CA VAL A 33 -7.97 0.80 -16.03
C VAL A 33 -8.87 1.66 -15.17
N SER A 34 -10.19 1.47 -15.27
CA SER A 34 -11.18 2.24 -14.52
C SER A 34 -10.97 3.76 -14.64
N GLY A 35 -10.63 4.22 -15.86
CA GLY A 35 -10.39 5.65 -16.16
C GLY A 35 -9.05 6.20 -15.68
N GLY A 36 -8.22 5.42 -15.00
CA GLY A 36 -6.88 5.82 -14.55
C GLY A 36 -5.77 5.20 -15.40
N PHE A 37 -4.73 5.99 -15.72
CA PHE A 37 -3.58 5.49 -16.47
C PHE A 37 -2.53 4.86 -15.55
N PHE A 38 -1.95 3.76 -16.04
CA PHE A 38 -0.84 3.03 -15.39
C PHE A 38 0.30 2.86 -16.38
N THR A 39 1.50 3.17 -15.93
CA THR A 39 2.75 2.79 -16.60
C THR A 39 3.37 1.58 -15.91
N ALA A 40 4.48 1.10 -16.44
CA ALA A 40 5.30 0.10 -15.76
C ALA A 40 5.88 0.60 -14.42
N ASP A 41 5.90 1.91 -14.15
CA ASP A 41 6.32 2.49 -12.88
C ASP A 41 5.19 2.70 -11.86
N GLY A 42 3.94 2.45 -12.26
CA GLY A 42 2.76 2.54 -11.42
C GLY A 42 1.68 3.47 -11.97
N ARG A 43 0.74 3.85 -11.11
CA ARG A 43 -0.38 4.71 -11.48
C ARG A 43 0.09 6.15 -11.73
N ILE A 44 -0.37 6.73 -12.84
CA ILE A 44 -0.21 8.17 -13.11
C ILE A 44 -1.30 8.90 -12.31
N THR A 45 -0.90 9.72 -11.36
CA THR A 45 -1.81 10.50 -10.50
C THR A 45 -2.15 11.87 -11.08
N ASP A 46 -1.36 12.35 -12.05
CA ASP A 46 -1.52 13.65 -12.70
C ASP A 46 -1.73 13.48 -14.21
N GLU A 47 -2.99 13.48 -14.65
CA GLU A 47 -3.35 13.42 -16.09
C GLU A 47 -2.86 14.65 -16.88
N GLU A 48 -2.58 15.78 -16.22
CA GLU A 48 -2.03 16.97 -16.89
C GLU A 48 -0.64 16.69 -17.45
N SER A 49 0.12 15.80 -16.83
CA SER A 49 1.42 15.36 -17.35
C SER A 49 1.28 14.67 -18.72
N ILE A 50 0.27 13.82 -18.87
CA ILE A 50 -0.04 13.14 -20.15
C ILE A 50 -0.52 14.18 -21.18
N ARG A 51 -1.42 15.07 -20.78
CA ARG A 51 -1.92 16.15 -21.66
C ARG A 51 -0.78 17.03 -22.15
N LYS A 52 0.18 17.33 -21.29
CA LYS A 52 1.38 18.07 -21.67
C LYS A 52 2.25 17.32 -22.68
N GLN A 53 2.46 16.02 -22.51
CA GLN A 53 3.19 15.17 -23.46
C GLN A 53 2.49 15.15 -24.83
N ILE A 54 1.17 15.00 -24.86
CA ILE A 54 0.37 15.08 -26.08
C ILE A 54 0.58 16.46 -26.74
N TYR A 55 0.47 17.54 -25.95
CA TYR A 55 0.67 18.90 -26.46
C TYR A 55 2.07 19.07 -27.06
N GLU A 56 3.10 18.56 -26.44
CA GLU A 56 4.49 18.67 -26.93
C GLU A 56 4.69 17.90 -28.25
N MET A 57 4.05 16.76 -28.45
CA MET A 57 4.06 16.04 -29.72
C MET A 57 3.31 16.77 -30.83
N LEU A 58 2.20 17.46 -30.49
CA LEU A 58 1.40 18.21 -31.48
C LEU A 58 2.03 19.56 -31.88
N ARG A 59 2.73 20.23 -30.96
CA ARG A 59 3.22 21.59 -31.09
C ARG A 59 4.04 21.86 -32.34
N PRO A 60 4.93 20.97 -32.83
CA PRO A 60 5.69 21.19 -34.06
C PRO A 60 4.82 21.23 -35.34
N HIS A 61 3.61 20.66 -35.29
CA HIS A 61 2.77 20.40 -36.46
C HIS A 61 1.53 21.30 -36.54
N PHE A 62 1.14 21.95 -35.43
CA PHE A 62 -0.06 22.77 -35.35
C PHE A 62 0.24 24.14 -34.73
N SER A 63 -0.35 25.19 -35.30
CA SER A 63 -0.22 26.57 -34.81
C SER A 63 -1.40 27.03 -33.93
N CYS A 64 -2.52 26.29 -33.93
CA CYS A 64 -3.71 26.65 -33.17
C CYS A 64 -4.53 25.43 -32.75
N GLY A 65 -5.45 25.60 -31.78
CA GLY A 65 -6.37 24.57 -31.34
C GLY A 65 -5.74 23.43 -30.50
N LEU A 66 -4.48 23.57 -30.11
CA LEU A 66 -3.68 22.55 -29.45
C LEU A 66 -4.30 22.05 -28.14
N ALA A 67 -4.80 22.97 -27.28
CA ALA A 67 -5.39 22.59 -25.99
C ALA A 67 -6.64 21.69 -26.17
N LYS A 68 -7.52 22.05 -27.11
CA LYS A 68 -8.71 21.26 -27.41
C LYS A 68 -8.35 19.87 -27.98
N ARG A 69 -7.38 19.84 -28.91
CA ARG A 69 -6.88 18.57 -29.48
C ARG A 69 -6.26 17.68 -28.40
N ALA A 70 -5.40 18.23 -27.53
CA ALA A 70 -4.77 17.48 -26.46
C ALA A 70 -5.78 16.88 -25.50
N SER A 71 -6.85 17.61 -25.17
CA SER A 71 -7.93 17.08 -24.34
C SER A 71 -8.73 15.98 -25.05
N GLY A 72 -9.06 16.13 -26.32
CA GLY A 72 -9.76 15.09 -27.10
C GLY A 72 -8.92 13.83 -27.25
N LEU A 73 -7.63 13.96 -27.52
CA LEU A 73 -6.71 12.83 -27.62
C LEU A 73 -6.48 12.13 -26.28
N LEU A 74 -6.51 12.85 -25.15
CA LEU A 74 -6.44 12.23 -23.84
C LEU A 74 -7.66 11.30 -23.59
N GLU A 75 -8.86 11.75 -23.95
CA GLU A 75 -10.06 10.90 -23.86
C GLU A 75 -9.99 9.72 -24.83
N MET A 76 -9.45 9.91 -26.03
CA MET A 76 -9.26 8.81 -26.97
C MET A 76 -8.22 7.80 -26.46
N LEU A 77 -7.12 8.26 -25.85
CA LEU A 77 -6.11 7.39 -25.24
C LEU A 77 -6.70 6.50 -24.12
N LYS A 78 -7.72 6.97 -23.39
CA LYS A 78 -8.41 6.11 -22.39
C LYS A 78 -9.08 4.90 -23.04
N LEU A 79 -9.54 5.05 -24.28
CA LEU A 79 -10.17 3.95 -25.04
C LEU A 79 -9.10 3.05 -25.70
N GLU A 80 -8.11 3.65 -26.35
CA GLU A 80 -7.04 2.90 -27.04
C GLU A 80 -6.14 2.11 -26.07
N ALA A 81 -5.87 2.66 -24.89
CA ALA A 81 -5.09 2.00 -23.85
C ALA A 81 -5.94 1.16 -22.88
N TYR A 82 -7.24 0.97 -23.18
CA TYR A 82 -8.14 0.27 -22.25
C TYR A 82 -7.67 -1.13 -21.89
N ALA A 83 -7.69 -1.43 -20.61
CA ALA A 83 -7.54 -2.78 -20.07
C ALA A 83 -8.64 -3.02 -19.01
N PRO A 84 -9.21 -4.24 -18.92
CA PRO A 84 -10.32 -4.51 -17.98
C PRO A 84 -9.86 -4.40 -16.53
N ASP A 85 -8.67 -4.89 -16.23
CA ASP A 85 -8.00 -4.79 -14.92
C ASP A 85 -6.52 -5.09 -15.04
N LEU A 86 -5.77 -4.79 -13.98
CA LEU A 86 -4.37 -5.21 -13.84
C LEU A 86 -4.31 -6.50 -13.02
N PRO A 87 -3.44 -7.44 -13.40
CA PRO A 87 -3.34 -8.70 -12.70
C PRO A 87 -2.88 -8.49 -11.25
N LEU A 88 -3.52 -9.21 -10.34
CA LEU A 88 -3.15 -9.27 -8.93
C LEU A 88 -2.27 -10.51 -8.69
N HIS A 89 -1.06 -10.31 -8.18
CA HIS A 89 -0.11 -11.39 -7.97
C HIS A 89 0.23 -11.53 -6.49
N GLU A 90 -0.06 -12.70 -5.90
CA GLU A 90 0.35 -13.04 -4.54
C GLU A 90 1.72 -13.72 -4.47
N ASP A 91 2.28 -14.14 -5.62
CA ASP A 91 3.51 -14.91 -5.75
C ASP A 91 4.76 -14.05 -6.02
N ARG A 92 4.59 -12.73 -6.15
CA ARG A 92 5.66 -11.79 -6.48
C ARG A 92 5.44 -10.42 -5.88
N ILE A 93 6.53 -9.67 -5.78
CA ILE A 93 6.55 -8.28 -5.35
C ILE A 93 7.10 -7.43 -6.49
N HIS A 94 6.33 -6.45 -6.96
CA HIS A 94 6.79 -5.48 -7.94
C HIS A 94 7.54 -4.36 -7.23
N VAL A 95 8.84 -4.25 -7.50
CA VAL A 95 9.74 -3.24 -6.94
C VAL A 95 10.16 -2.21 -7.99
N SER A 96 10.79 -1.11 -7.58
CA SER A 96 11.12 -0.01 -8.49
C SER A 96 12.06 -0.41 -9.65
N ASN A 97 12.87 -1.44 -9.47
CA ASN A 97 13.84 -1.92 -10.47
C ASN A 97 13.48 -3.28 -11.10
N GLY A 98 12.25 -3.79 -10.92
CA GLY A 98 11.83 -5.05 -11.54
C GLY A 98 10.75 -5.80 -10.78
N THR A 99 10.77 -7.12 -10.87
CA THR A 99 9.82 -8.04 -10.23
C THR A 99 10.58 -9.11 -9.45
N LEU A 100 10.33 -9.20 -8.15
CA LEU A 100 10.89 -10.20 -7.24
C LEU A 100 9.85 -11.29 -7.01
N PHE A 101 10.14 -12.51 -7.43
CA PHE A 101 9.30 -13.68 -7.14
C PHE A 101 9.57 -14.19 -5.72
N LEU A 102 8.55 -14.66 -5.04
CA LEU A 102 8.69 -15.19 -3.68
C LEU A 102 9.51 -16.48 -3.64
N SER A 103 9.68 -17.17 -4.80
CA SER A 103 10.64 -18.24 -4.98
C SER A 103 12.12 -17.81 -4.89
N GLY A 104 12.37 -16.49 -4.87
CA GLY A 104 13.72 -15.90 -4.82
C GLY A 104 14.26 -15.40 -6.18
N ALA A 105 13.59 -15.72 -7.30
CA ALA A 105 14.01 -15.23 -8.62
C ALA A 105 13.71 -13.72 -8.75
N PHE A 106 14.61 -12.98 -9.40
CA PHE A 106 14.41 -11.57 -9.73
C PHE A 106 14.49 -11.37 -11.25
N ARG A 107 13.58 -10.56 -11.77
CA ARG A 107 13.57 -10.11 -13.17
C ARG A 107 13.61 -8.58 -13.22
N PRO A 108 14.52 -7.97 -13.99
CA PRO A 108 14.60 -6.51 -14.11
C PRO A 108 13.47 -5.91 -14.94
N GLU A 109 12.73 -6.74 -15.69
CA GLU A 109 11.59 -6.29 -16.49
C GLU A 109 10.45 -5.87 -15.55
N LYS A 110 9.87 -4.70 -15.86
CA LYS A 110 8.73 -4.15 -15.14
C LYS A 110 7.44 -4.52 -15.86
N GLU A 111 6.57 -5.23 -15.16
CA GLU A 111 5.21 -5.54 -15.60
C GLU A 111 4.25 -4.44 -15.19
N PHE A 112 3.17 -4.22 -15.94
CA PHE A 112 2.06 -3.40 -15.46
C PHE A 112 1.43 -4.06 -14.23
N CYS A 113 1.30 -3.32 -13.14
CA CYS A 113 0.77 -3.83 -11.88
C CYS A 113 0.12 -2.72 -11.06
N ARG A 114 -0.77 -3.10 -10.14
CA ARG A 114 -1.40 -2.14 -9.23
C ARG A 114 -0.47 -1.72 -8.10
N ASN A 115 0.27 -2.65 -7.53
CA ASN A 115 1.02 -2.45 -6.30
C ASN A 115 2.54 -2.53 -6.55
N ARG A 116 3.10 -1.52 -7.23
CA ARG A 116 4.55 -1.37 -7.32
C ARG A 116 5.07 -0.61 -6.11
N LEU A 117 6.06 -1.20 -5.46
CA LEU A 117 6.76 -0.58 -4.33
C LEU A 117 7.87 0.35 -4.85
N PRO A 118 8.05 1.53 -4.25
CA PRO A 118 9.10 2.46 -4.65
C PRO A 118 10.50 2.00 -4.25
N VAL A 119 10.62 1.00 -3.38
CA VAL A 119 11.90 0.44 -2.96
C VAL A 119 12.57 -0.35 -4.08
N LYS A 120 13.90 -0.26 -4.15
CA LYS A 120 14.73 -1.07 -5.03
C LYS A 120 15.06 -2.41 -4.36
N PHE A 121 14.97 -3.50 -5.09
CA PHE A 121 15.53 -4.77 -4.64
C PHE A 121 17.04 -4.81 -4.92
N ASP A 122 17.82 -4.91 -3.85
CA ASP A 122 19.24 -5.18 -3.87
C ASP A 122 19.53 -6.34 -2.90
N PRO A 123 19.88 -7.52 -3.40
CA PRO A 123 20.16 -8.68 -2.54
C PRO A 123 21.40 -8.48 -1.63
N ASN A 124 22.24 -7.48 -1.93
CA ASN A 124 23.43 -7.14 -1.16
C ASN A 124 23.23 -5.86 -0.32
N ALA A 125 21.98 -5.39 -0.16
CA ALA A 125 21.72 -4.23 0.67
C ALA A 125 22.28 -4.43 2.08
N PRO A 126 22.90 -3.40 2.68
CA PRO A 126 23.46 -3.50 4.02
C PRO A 126 22.38 -3.83 5.05
N GLN A 127 22.79 -4.52 6.11
CA GLN A 127 21.91 -4.78 7.24
C GLN A 127 21.42 -3.45 7.83
N PRO A 128 20.11 -3.30 8.11
CA PRO A 128 19.51 -2.05 8.60
C PRO A 128 19.77 -1.87 10.11
N VAL A 129 20.97 -1.39 10.45
CA VAL A 129 21.47 -1.34 11.84
C VAL A 129 20.64 -0.40 12.72
N HIS A 130 20.27 0.78 12.21
CA HIS A 130 19.45 1.74 12.96
C HIS A 130 18.05 1.18 13.21
N TRP A 131 17.46 0.52 12.19
CA TRP A 131 16.16 -0.13 12.30
C TRP A 131 16.17 -1.24 13.36
N LEU A 132 17.13 -2.14 13.30
CA LEU A 132 17.23 -3.26 14.25
C LEU A 132 17.46 -2.76 15.69
N ARG A 133 18.31 -1.74 15.86
CA ARG A 133 18.50 -1.09 17.16
C ARG A 133 17.20 -0.43 17.65
N PHE A 134 16.55 0.34 16.80
CA PHE A 134 15.26 0.97 17.13
C PHE A 134 14.24 -0.06 17.59
N LEU A 135 14.08 -1.18 16.88
CA LEU A 135 13.17 -2.24 17.26
C LEU A 135 13.55 -2.90 18.58
N SER A 136 14.83 -3.15 18.84
CA SER A 136 15.30 -3.75 20.10
C SER A 136 15.05 -2.83 21.31
N GLU A 137 15.07 -1.51 21.10
CA GLU A 137 14.70 -0.52 22.12
C GLU A 137 13.18 -0.42 22.32
N LEU A 138 12.39 -0.70 21.27
CA LEU A 138 10.94 -0.55 21.28
C LEU A 138 10.17 -1.79 21.72
N LEU A 139 10.60 -2.99 21.33
CA LEU A 139 9.88 -4.26 21.52
C LEU A 139 10.76 -5.33 22.18
N GLU A 140 10.11 -6.31 22.81
CA GLU A 140 10.78 -7.54 23.22
C GLU A 140 11.20 -8.35 21.98
N GLU A 141 12.30 -9.09 22.10
CA GLU A 141 12.90 -9.83 20.97
C GLU A 141 11.89 -10.80 20.31
N THR A 142 11.07 -11.46 21.11
CA THR A 142 10.03 -12.39 20.61
C THR A 142 8.94 -11.67 19.80
N ASP A 143 8.61 -10.42 20.15
CA ASP A 143 7.60 -9.61 19.46
C ASP A 143 8.14 -9.00 18.18
N ILE A 144 9.46 -8.80 18.08
CA ILE A 144 10.11 -8.35 16.83
C ILE A 144 9.87 -9.36 15.70
N LEU A 145 9.86 -10.66 15.97
CA LEU A 145 9.57 -11.68 14.98
C LEU A 145 8.13 -11.59 14.45
N THR A 146 7.18 -11.34 15.34
CA THR A 146 5.77 -11.13 14.97
C THR A 146 5.61 -9.88 14.10
N LEU A 147 6.28 -8.78 14.49
CA LEU A 147 6.28 -7.54 13.70
C LEU A 147 6.93 -7.75 12.32
N GLN A 148 8.05 -8.45 12.26
CA GLN A 148 8.76 -8.74 11.00
C GLN A 148 7.85 -9.51 10.03
N GLU A 149 7.17 -10.54 10.51
CA GLU A 149 6.20 -11.30 9.72
C GLU A 149 5.05 -10.42 9.24
N TYR A 150 4.52 -9.55 10.12
CA TYR A 150 3.40 -8.69 9.77
C TYR A 150 3.77 -7.62 8.73
N LEU A 151 4.91 -6.95 8.89
CA LEU A 151 5.38 -5.98 7.91
C LEU A 151 5.74 -6.65 6.57
N GLY A 152 6.28 -7.87 6.61
CA GLY A 152 6.48 -8.71 5.43
C GLY A 152 5.16 -9.10 4.75
N TYR A 153 4.14 -9.45 5.52
CA TYR A 153 2.79 -9.75 5.03
C TYR A 153 2.17 -8.57 4.27
N CYS A 154 2.52 -7.34 4.64
CA CYS A 154 2.07 -6.13 3.96
C CYS A 154 2.71 -5.91 2.57
N LEU A 155 3.70 -6.70 2.15
CA LEU A 155 4.36 -6.54 0.85
C LEU A 155 3.58 -7.16 -0.32
N ILE A 156 2.62 -8.03 -0.06
CA ILE A 156 1.84 -8.76 -1.08
C ILE A 156 0.34 -8.57 -0.88
N PRO A 157 -0.46 -8.57 -1.96
CA PRO A 157 -1.90 -8.33 -1.90
C PRO A 157 -2.68 -9.60 -1.49
N THR A 158 -2.59 -10.01 -0.22
CA THR A 158 -3.28 -11.21 0.30
C THR A 158 -3.85 -11.00 1.69
N ASN A 159 -4.95 -11.66 2.01
CA ASN A 159 -5.58 -11.68 3.35
C ASN A 159 -5.49 -13.04 4.05
N ARG A 160 -4.63 -13.94 3.59
CA ARG A 160 -4.51 -15.31 4.15
C ARG A 160 -4.19 -15.35 5.64
N GLY A 161 -3.51 -14.33 6.15
CA GLY A 161 -3.20 -14.22 7.58
C GLY A 161 -4.39 -13.79 8.45
N GLN A 162 -5.41 -13.15 7.87
CA GLN A 162 -6.67 -12.74 8.51
C GLN A 162 -6.51 -12.00 9.84
N VAL A 163 -5.49 -11.16 9.97
CA VAL A 163 -5.21 -10.39 11.19
C VAL A 163 -4.88 -8.93 10.88
N MET A 164 -5.12 -8.07 11.86
CA MET A 164 -4.60 -6.72 11.96
C MET A 164 -3.55 -6.64 13.07
N MET A 165 -2.73 -5.59 13.05
CA MET A 165 -1.73 -5.36 14.10
C MET A 165 -2.01 -4.08 14.86
N LEU A 166 -1.89 -4.18 16.18
CA LEU A 166 -1.97 -3.08 17.12
C LEU A 166 -0.68 -3.00 17.94
N LEU A 167 -0.01 -1.84 17.92
CA LEU A 167 1.08 -1.52 18.83
C LEU A 167 0.57 -0.63 19.96
N LYS A 168 0.54 -1.19 21.17
CA LYS A 168 0.05 -0.55 22.40
C LYS A 168 1.21 0.04 23.20
N GLY A 169 1.08 1.28 23.67
CA GLY A 169 2.05 1.97 24.53
C GLY A 169 1.42 3.09 25.31
N ASN A 170 2.23 3.92 25.98
CA ASN A 170 1.77 5.02 26.83
C ASN A 170 1.96 6.41 26.18
N GLY A 171 2.50 6.44 24.95
CA GLY A 171 2.84 7.67 24.25
C GLY A 171 4.33 8.03 24.36
N GLY A 172 4.89 8.55 23.28
CA GLY A 172 6.29 9.02 23.25
C GLY A 172 7.36 7.93 23.09
N GLU A 173 6.99 6.65 22.89
CA GLU A 173 7.97 5.57 22.69
C GLU A 173 8.54 5.55 21.25
N GLY A 174 7.85 6.15 20.30
CA GLY A 174 8.27 6.21 18.91
C GLY A 174 7.58 5.22 17.97
N LYS A 175 6.44 4.61 18.36
CA LYS A 175 5.64 3.66 17.55
C LYS A 175 5.39 4.15 16.13
N SER A 176 5.00 5.41 15.97
CA SER A 176 4.69 6.06 14.68
C SER A 176 5.84 6.03 13.67
N ARG A 177 7.08 5.84 14.13
CA ARG A 177 8.24 5.73 13.21
C ARG A 177 8.13 4.49 12.31
N ILE A 178 7.48 3.43 12.79
CA ILE A 178 7.19 2.25 11.96
C ILE A 178 6.26 2.64 10.79
N GLY A 179 5.23 3.46 11.06
CA GLY A 179 4.33 3.98 10.02
C GLY A 179 5.08 4.80 8.97
N VAL A 180 6.00 5.67 9.39
CA VAL A 180 6.84 6.48 8.48
C VAL A 180 7.70 5.59 7.58
N VAL A 181 8.34 4.57 8.15
CA VAL A 181 9.15 3.61 7.39
C VAL A 181 8.29 2.84 6.40
N MET A 182 7.11 2.36 6.81
CA MET A 182 6.19 1.66 5.93
C MET A 182 5.63 2.56 4.83
N GLN A 183 5.40 3.86 5.10
CA GLN A 183 5.04 4.83 4.05
C GLN A 183 6.16 4.98 3.02
N LYS A 184 7.42 5.02 3.45
CA LYS A 184 8.58 5.05 2.53
C LYS A 184 8.70 3.76 1.72
N LEU A 185 8.45 2.62 2.34
CA LEU A 185 8.57 1.29 1.74
C LEU A 185 7.46 0.99 0.71
N LEU A 186 6.22 1.29 1.06
CA LEU A 186 5.03 0.98 0.25
C LEU A 186 4.63 2.11 -0.69
N GLY A 187 5.03 3.35 -0.40
CA GLY A 187 4.70 4.52 -1.20
C GLY A 187 3.19 4.75 -1.31
N GLY A 188 2.70 4.86 -2.53
CA GLY A 188 1.28 5.06 -2.82
C GLY A 188 0.36 3.86 -2.54
N ASN A 189 0.90 2.74 -2.06
CA ASN A 189 0.12 1.56 -1.67
C ASN A 189 -0.24 1.55 -0.18
N LEU A 190 0.03 2.66 0.54
CA LEU A 190 -0.30 2.84 1.93
C LEU A 190 -1.23 4.04 2.10
N LYS A 191 -2.30 3.86 2.86
CA LYS A 191 -3.25 4.91 3.23
C LYS A 191 -3.15 5.22 4.72
N ASN A 192 -3.03 6.50 5.06
CA ASN A 192 -3.22 6.95 6.45
C ASN A 192 -4.70 7.26 6.68
N GLY A 193 -5.25 6.84 7.81
CA GLY A 193 -6.65 7.05 8.11
C GLY A 193 -7.04 6.60 9.50
N SER A 194 -8.34 6.55 9.78
CA SER A 194 -8.88 6.11 11.06
C SER A 194 -9.72 4.85 10.89
N ILE A 195 -9.43 3.81 11.66
CA ILE A 195 -10.21 2.57 11.72
C ILE A 195 -11.67 2.84 12.06
N ALA A 196 -11.93 3.76 12.99
CA ALA A 196 -13.30 4.16 13.34
C ALA A 196 -14.04 4.79 12.16
N LYS A 197 -13.35 5.54 11.28
CA LYS A 197 -13.95 6.09 10.07
C LYS A 197 -14.25 5.01 9.05
N VAL A 198 -13.36 4.03 8.88
CA VAL A 198 -13.55 2.88 7.97
C VAL A 198 -14.78 2.07 8.37
N GLU A 199 -14.97 1.81 9.67
CA GLU A 199 -16.15 1.10 10.16
C GLU A 199 -17.46 1.86 9.85
N ARG A 200 -17.45 3.20 9.94
CA ARG A 200 -18.66 4.03 9.80
C ARG A 200 -19.01 4.45 8.37
N SER A 201 -18.01 4.56 7.48
CA SER A 201 -18.18 5.22 6.18
C SER A 201 -17.89 4.27 5.01
N PRO A 202 -18.87 4.03 4.11
CA PRO A 202 -18.66 3.25 2.90
C PRO A 202 -17.60 3.89 1.98
N PHE A 203 -17.55 5.22 1.91
CA PHE A 203 -16.54 5.94 1.11
C PHE A 203 -15.13 5.70 1.64
N ALA A 204 -14.95 5.69 2.97
CA ALA A 204 -13.64 5.40 3.57
C ALA A 204 -13.20 3.95 3.29
N ARG A 205 -14.13 3.01 3.16
CA ARG A 205 -13.84 1.64 2.72
C ARG A 205 -13.41 1.59 1.26
N ALA A 206 -14.14 2.27 0.37
CA ALA A 206 -13.80 2.35 -1.05
C ALA A 206 -12.43 2.99 -1.31
N ASP A 207 -12.01 3.95 -0.46
CA ASP A 207 -10.68 4.55 -0.51
C ASP A 207 -9.54 3.57 -0.20
N LEU A 208 -9.83 2.38 0.33
CA LEU A 208 -8.86 1.33 0.64
C LEU A 208 -8.77 0.26 -0.46
N GLU A 209 -9.57 0.39 -1.50
CA GLU A 209 -9.49 -0.52 -2.63
C GLU A 209 -8.09 -0.45 -3.26
N HIS A 210 -7.47 -1.60 -3.43
CA HIS A 210 -6.10 -1.77 -3.93
C HIS A 210 -4.96 -1.30 -3.03
N GLU A 211 -5.24 -0.81 -1.82
CA GLU A 211 -4.20 -0.49 -0.85
C GLU A 211 -3.63 -1.75 -0.19
N LEU A 212 -2.31 -1.76 0.05
CA LEU A 212 -1.66 -2.85 0.76
C LEU A 212 -1.76 -2.70 2.28
N LEU A 213 -1.72 -1.47 2.77
CA LEU A 213 -1.71 -1.17 4.20
C LEU A 213 -2.48 0.11 4.50
N MET A 214 -3.30 0.08 5.54
CA MET A 214 -3.82 1.27 6.19
C MET A 214 -3.17 1.43 7.56
N VAL A 215 -2.69 2.65 7.84
CA VAL A 215 -2.11 3.02 9.14
C VAL A 215 -3.05 3.99 9.87
N ASP A 216 -3.39 3.65 11.11
CA ASP A 216 -4.06 4.54 12.07
C ASP A 216 -3.02 4.96 13.11
N ASP A 217 -2.44 6.15 12.93
CA ASP A 217 -1.28 6.62 13.72
C ASP A 217 -1.66 7.09 15.13
N ASP A 218 -2.91 7.44 15.34
CA ASP A 218 -3.44 7.90 16.64
C ASP A 218 -4.83 7.29 16.87
N MET A 219 -4.86 5.97 16.98
CA MET A 219 -6.11 5.26 17.22
C MET A 219 -6.68 5.67 18.56
N LYS A 220 -7.87 6.25 18.54
CA LYS A 220 -8.59 6.65 19.74
C LYS A 220 -9.03 5.44 20.55
N MET A 221 -8.95 5.56 21.87
CA MET A 221 -9.38 4.53 22.83
C MET A 221 -10.91 4.40 22.93
N GLU A 222 -11.67 5.16 22.14
CA GLU A 222 -13.13 5.02 22.10
C GLU A 222 -13.49 3.67 21.48
N ALA A 223 -14.24 2.86 22.21
CA ALA A 223 -14.70 1.58 21.72
C ALA A 223 -15.54 1.71 20.44
N LEU A 224 -15.31 0.85 19.48
CA LEU A 224 -16.08 0.80 18.26
C LEU A 224 -17.51 0.37 18.53
N LYS A 225 -18.49 1.08 17.98
CA LYS A 225 -19.91 0.71 18.07
C LYS A 225 -20.24 -0.56 17.29
N SER A 226 -19.47 -0.85 16.25
CA SER A 226 -19.57 -2.03 15.41
C SER A 226 -18.17 -2.41 14.93
N THR A 227 -17.95 -3.69 14.64
CA THR A 227 -16.71 -4.24 14.08
C THR A 227 -16.98 -5.08 12.83
N HIS A 228 -18.22 -5.01 12.31
CA HIS A 228 -18.65 -5.86 11.20
C HIS A 228 -17.79 -5.65 9.95
N TYR A 229 -17.66 -4.39 9.52
CA TYR A 229 -16.90 -4.06 8.31
C TYR A 229 -15.40 -4.28 8.51
N LEU A 230 -14.86 -3.95 9.68
CA LEU A 230 -13.46 -4.20 10.00
C LEU A 230 -13.13 -5.70 9.93
N LYS A 231 -13.98 -6.56 10.54
CA LYS A 231 -13.82 -8.02 10.45
C LYS A 231 -13.87 -8.50 9.00
N SER A 232 -14.83 -7.99 8.22
CA SER A 232 -14.99 -8.35 6.81
C SER A 232 -13.78 -7.93 5.98
N LEU A 233 -13.21 -6.75 6.22
CA LEU A 233 -11.99 -6.26 5.54
C LEU A 233 -10.74 -7.07 5.91
N ILE A 234 -10.60 -7.46 7.17
CA ILE A 234 -9.45 -8.25 7.64
C ILE A 234 -9.47 -9.65 6.99
N THR A 235 -10.64 -10.27 6.83
CA THR A 235 -10.77 -11.59 6.20
C THR A 235 -10.85 -11.50 4.68
N ALA A 236 -11.66 -10.60 4.16
CA ALA A 236 -11.89 -10.28 2.73
C ALA A 236 -11.90 -11.50 1.79
N GLU A 237 -12.59 -12.58 2.20
CA GLU A 237 -12.73 -13.80 1.40
C GLU A 237 -13.68 -13.62 0.20
N MET A 238 -14.60 -12.66 0.30
CA MET A 238 -15.58 -12.33 -0.73
C MET A 238 -15.43 -10.87 -1.14
N PRO A 239 -15.79 -10.51 -2.39
CA PRO A 239 -15.90 -9.11 -2.79
C PRO A 239 -16.82 -8.33 -1.84
N MET A 240 -16.49 -7.08 -1.60
CA MET A 240 -17.23 -6.19 -0.72
C MET A 240 -17.96 -5.13 -1.54
N ASP A 241 -19.15 -4.75 -1.10
CA ASP A 241 -19.87 -3.62 -1.65
C ASP A 241 -19.19 -2.30 -1.31
N LEU A 242 -18.74 -1.58 -2.34
CA LEU A 242 -17.99 -0.33 -2.24
C LEU A 242 -18.80 0.81 -2.87
N GLU A 243 -18.73 1.97 -2.24
CA GLU A 243 -19.43 3.17 -2.70
C GLU A 243 -18.46 4.31 -2.95
N ARG A 244 -18.52 4.93 -4.12
CA ARG A 244 -17.82 6.18 -4.43
C ARG A 244 -18.82 7.31 -4.62
N LYS A 245 -18.44 8.53 -4.27
CA LYS A 245 -19.31 9.69 -4.35
C LYS A 245 -19.72 9.96 -5.78
N GLY A 246 -21.04 9.89 -6.06
CA GLY A 246 -21.61 10.15 -7.39
C GLY A 246 -21.57 8.94 -8.34
N GLU A 247 -21.16 7.76 -7.86
CA GLU A 247 -21.14 6.51 -8.62
C GLU A 247 -22.09 5.49 -7.98
N GLN A 248 -22.56 4.52 -8.78
CA GLN A 248 -23.29 3.38 -8.22
C GLN A 248 -22.34 2.49 -7.44
N SER A 249 -22.86 1.82 -6.40
CA SER A 249 -22.07 0.83 -5.66
C SER A 249 -21.66 -0.32 -6.58
N TYR A 250 -20.49 -0.88 -6.29
CA TYR A 250 -19.91 -1.99 -7.06
C TYR A 250 -19.20 -2.98 -6.13
N GLN A 251 -18.92 -4.19 -6.63
CA GLN A 251 -18.24 -5.22 -5.88
C GLN A 251 -16.71 -5.12 -6.10
N GLY A 252 -15.95 -4.82 -5.03
CA GLY A 252 -14.50 -4.72 -5.07
C GLY A 252 -13.82 -5.81 -4.23
N GLN A 253 -12.69 -6.32 -4.72
CA GLN A 253 -11.86 -7.26 -3.98
C GLN A 253 -10.89 -6.50 -3.07
N MET A 254 -10.99 -6.73 -1.77
CA MET A 254 -10.16 -6.07 -0.76
C MET A 254 -9.03 -6.98 -0.29
N TYR A 255 -7.85 -6.38 -0.04
CA TYR A 255 -6.70 -7.07 0.54
C TYR A 255 -5.87 -6.16 1.47
N VAL A 256 -6.46 -5.05 1.91
CA VAL A 256 -5.82 -4.10 2.81
C VAL A 256 -5.57 -4.72 4.19
N ARG A 257 -4.39 -4.48 4.77
CA ARG A 257 -4.07 -4.77 6.18
C ARG A 257 -4.17 -3.51 7.01
N PHE A 258 -4.31 -3.69 8.33
CA PHE A 258 -4.47 -2.57 9.27
C PHE A 258 -3.35 -2.60 10.31
N LEU A 259 -2.61 -1.50 10.41
CA LEU A 259 -1.63 -1.26 11.45
C LEU A 259 -2.07 -0.06 12.27
N ALA A 260 -2.29 -0.24 13.56
CA ALA A 260 -2.72 0.84 14.43
C ALA A 260 -1.73 1.07 15.56
N PHE A 261 -1.56 2.34 15.92
CA PHE A 261 -0.80 2.75 17.09
C PHE A 261 -1.77 3.36 18.12
N SER A 262 -1.71 2.84 19.35
CA SER A 262 -2.64 3.24 20.40
C SER A 262 -1.96 3.37 21.76
N ASN A 263 -2.61 4.10 22.65
CA ASN A 263 -2.27 4.14 24.06
C ASN A 263 -3.17 3.22 24.91
N GLY A 264 -3.95 2.35 24.27
CA GLY A 264 -4.81 1.32 24.87
C GLY A 264 -5.19 0.26 23.87
N ASP A 265 -6.13 -0.59 24.21
CA ASP A 265 -6.63 -1.68 23.37
C ASP A 265 -7.73 -1.19 22.43
N LEU A 266 -7.92 -1.89 21.31
CA LEU A 266 -9.04 -1.67 20.41
C LEU A 266 -10.23 -2.48 20.94
N GLU A 267 -11.17 -1.78 21.53
CA GLU A 267 -12.36 -2.35 22.14
C GLU A 267 -13.59 -2.23 21.23
N SER A 268 -14.58 -3.06 21.45
CA SER A 268 -15.90 -2.96 20.86
C SER A 268 -16.97 -2.89 21.93
N LEU A 269 -17.92 -1.97 21.81
CA LEU A 269 -19.04 -1.80 22.75
C LEU A 269 -20.02 -3.00 22.73
N TYR A 270 -20.16 -3.67 21.60
CA TYR A 270 -21.21 -4.68 21.39
C TYR A 270 -20.70 -6.00 20.81
N ASP A 271 -19.43 -6.08 20.41
CA ASP A 271 -18.86 -7.28 19.84
C ASP A 271 -17.82 -7.90 20.78
N HIS A 272 -18.29 -8.73 21.70
CA HIS A 272 -17.45 -9.50 22.61
C HIS A 272 -17.09 -10.87 22.05
N SER A 273 -17.32 -11.09 20.72
CA SER A 273 -17.06 -12.39 20.10
C SER A 273 -15.57 -12.66 19.92
N ASP A 274 -15.18 -13.92 20.06
CA ASP A 274 -13.84 -14.40 19.69
C ASP A 274 -13.45 -13.98 18.26
N GLY A 275 -14.45 -13.79 17.40
CA GLY A 275 -14.27 -13.40 16.01
C GLY A 275 -13.53 -12.09 15.82
N PHE A 276 -13.68 -11.13 16.74
CA PHE A 276 -12.99 -9.83 16.66
C PHE A 276 -11.58 -9.91 17.27
N TYR A 277 -11.46 -10.42 18.50
CA TYR A 277 -10.18 -10.42 19.23
C TYR A 277 -9.16 -11.38 18.64
N ARG A 278 -9.56 -12.57 18.16
CA ARG A 278 -8.63 -13.50 17.51
C ARG A 278 -7.96 -12.95 16.24
N ARG A 279 -8.50 -11.88 15.66
CA ARG A 279 -7.96 -11.20 14.47
C ARG A 279 -6.98 -10.09 14.82
N GLN A 280 -6.62 -9.93 16.08
CA GLN A 280 -5.71 -8.90 16.53
C GLN A 280 -4.38 -9.50 17.00
N LEU A 281 -3.28 -8.98 16.46
CA LEU A 281 -1.94 -9.16 17.00
C LEU A 281 -1.61 -7.90 17.80
N ILE A 282 -1.60 -8.01 19.13
CA ILE A 282 -1.41 -6.87 20.04
C ILE A 282 0.00 -6.96 20.62
N LEU A 283 0.87 -6.04 20.18
CA LEU A 283 2.23 -5.91 20.66
C LEU A 283 2.31 -4.75 21.67
N SER A 284 2.82 -5.02 22.88
CA SER A 284 3.10 -3.99 23.88
C SER A 284 4.52 -3.47 23.71
N VAL A 285 4.65 -2.15 23.54
CA VAL A 285 5.97 -1.54 23.44
C VAL A 285 6.58 -1.34 24.84
N LYS A 286 7.91 -1.41 24.91
CA LYS A 286 8.67 -1.13 26.12
C LYS A 286 8.43 0.30 26.61
N LYS A 287 8.44 0.47 27.92
CA LYS A 287 8.37 1.83 28.49
C LYS A 287 9.55 2.66 28.06
N ARG A 288 9.29 3.90 27.67
CA ARG A 288 10.35 4.85 27.33
C ARG A 288 11.27 5.04 28.55
N PRO A 289 12.60 4.89 28.39
CA PRO A 289 13.54 5.22 29.45
C PRO A 289 13.42 6.71 29.84
N PRO A 290 13.47 7.08 31.14
CA PRO A 290 13.24 8.44 31.58
C PRO A 290 14.27 9.45 31.04
N ASN A 291 15.48 9.01 30.74
CA ASN A 291 16.60 9.84 30.24
C ASN A 291 16.85 9.69 28.74
N ARG A 292 15.88 9.12 27.98
CA ARG A 292 16.03 9.00 26.54
C ARG A 292 15.87 10.37 25.88
N GLU A 293 16.92 10.80 25.19
CA GLU A 293 16.87 11.95 24.29
C GLU A 293 16.19 11.57 22.98
N ASP A 294 15.33 12.46 22.47
CA ASP A 294 14.70 12.25 21.17
C ASP A 294 15.64 12.65 20.05
N ASP A 295 15.84 11.73 19.11
CA ASP A 295 16.56 12.00 17.87
C ASP A 295 15.59 12.55 16.82
N PRO A 296 15.63 13.84 16.48
CA PRO A 296 14.74 14.43 15.48
C PRO A 296 14.97 13.87 14.07
N PHE A 297 16.15 13.29 13.82
CA PHE A 297 16.53 12.70 12.52
C PHE A 297 16.36 11.18 12.48
N LEU A 298 15.74 10.58 13.49
CA LEU A 298 15.56 9.13 13.54
C LEU A 298 14.82 8.62 12.31
N ALA A 299 13.73 9.28 11.88
CA ALA A 299 12.96 8.88 10.71
C ALA A 299 13.84 8.86 9.44
N ASP A 300 14.67 9.89 9.25
CA ASP A 300 15.56 9.97 8.07
C ASP A 300 16.61 8.86 8.08
N LYS A 301 17.19 8.56 9.26
CA LYS A 301 18.14 7.45 9.42
C LYS A 301 17.50 6.11 9.09
N LEU A 302 16.29 5.85 9.61
CA LEU A 302 15.54 4.63 9.32
C LEU A 302 15.18 4.53 7.83
N CYS A 303 14.65 5.61 7.25
CA CYS A 303 14.31 5.64 5.83
C CYS A 303 15.53 5.54 4.91
N GLY A 304 16.71 5.90 5.38
CA GLY A 304 17.99 5.72 4.67
C GLY A 304 18.42 4.26 4.54
N GLU A 305 17.86 3.35 5.33
CA GLU A 305 18.14 1.90 5.32
C GLU A 305 17.05 1.08 4.61
N ILE A 306 16.24 1.72 3.75
CA ILE A 306 14.98 1.13 3.26
C ILE A 306 15.16 -0.16 2.48
N GLU A 307 16.24 -0.33 1.69
CA GLU A 307 16.53 -1.57 0.99
C GLU A 307 16.85 -2.71 1.97
N GLY A 308 17.63 -2.44 3.01
CA GLY A 308 17.91 -3.41 4.08
C GLY A 308 16.65 -3.77 4.89
N ILE A 309 15.79 -2.78 5.17
CA ILE A 309 14.49 -3.00 5.84
C ILE A 309 13.57 -3.83 4.94
N PHE A 310 13.57 -3.60 3.62
CA PHE A 310 12.82 -4.43 2.68
C PHE A 310 13.25 -5.89 2.74
N LEU A 311 14.57 -6.17 2.74
CA LEU A 311 15.08 -7.54 2.89
C LEU A 311 14.69 -8.17 4.23
N TRP A 312 14.73 -7.39 5.30
CA TRP A 312 14.28 -7.82 6.63
C TRP A 312 12.78 -8.17 6.64
N CYS A 313 11.93 -7.35 6.03
CA CYS A 313 10.49 -7.66 5.87
C CYS A 313 10.28 -8.90 5.00
N LEU A 314 11.05 -9.06 3.92
CA LEU A 314 10.97 -10.21 3.02
C LEU A 314 11.32 -11.52 3.74
N GLU A 315 12.29 -11.50 4.65
CA GLU A 315 12.60 -12.65 5.50
C GLU A 315 11.42 -13.04 6.39
N GLY A 316 10.76 -12.05 7.01
CA GLY A 316 9.52 -12.27 7.77
C GLY A 316 8.40 -12.87 6.93
N LEU A 317 8.19 -12.37 5.71
CA LEU A 317 7.20 -12.92 4.78
C LEU A 317 7.51 -14.38 4.43
N ARG A 318 8.75 -14.72 4.13
CA ARG A 318 9.16 -16.10 3.83
C ARG A 318 8.89 -17.04 4.99
N ARG A 319 9.19 -16.63 6.22
CA ARG A 319 8.92 -17.40 7.44
C ARG A 319 7.41 -17.59 7.62
N LEU A 320 6.62 -16.55 7.45
CA LEU A 320 5.16 -16.61 7.55
C LEU A 320 4.55 -17.56 6.52
N GLN A 321 5.03 -17.50 5.26
CA GLN A 321 4.58 -18.43 4.21
C GLN A 321 4.95 -19.88 4.53
N ALA A 322 6.17 -20.13 5.00
CA ALA A 322 6.61 -21.46 5.42
C ALA A 322 5.75 -22.02 6.57
N ASN A 323 5.18 -21.14 7.39
CA ASN A 323 4.25 -21.48 8.48
C ASN A 323 2.75 -21.37 8.06
N ASN A 324 2.44 -21.43 6.74
CA ASN A 324 1.08 -21.38 6.22
C ASN A 324 0.28 -20.16 6.73
N PHE A 325 0.88 -18.99 6.74
CA PHE A 325 0.32 -17.71 7.22
C PHE A 325 -0.13 -17.72 8.70
N ARG A 326 0.47 -18.59 9.51
CA ARG A 326 0.32 -18.56 10.97
C ARG A 326 1.46 -17.76 11.56
N PHE A 327 1.12 -16.67 12.22
CA PHE A 327 2.09 -15.76 12.81
C PHE A 327 2.79 -16.40 14.03
N THR A 328 4.05 -16.05 14.19
CA THR A 328 4.78 -16.32 15.44
C THR A 328 4.25 -15.38 16.50
N GLU A 329 3.65 -15.91 17.55
CA GLU A 329 3.11 -15.15 18.67
C GLU A 329 3.88 -15.46 19.94
N SER A 330 4.39 -14.43 20.61
CA SER A 330 4.96 -14.56 21.95
C SER A 330 3.88 -14.90 23.00
N SER A 331 4.30 -15.32 24.18
CA SER A 331 3.37 -15.47 25.34
C SER A 331 2.74 -14.13 25.71
N GLN A 332 3.48 -13.02 25.55
CA GLN A 332 2.98 -11.68 25.83
C GLN A 332 1.92 -11.24 24.80
N THR A 333 2.15 -11.47 23.50
CA THR A 333 1.16 -11.19 22.45
C THR A 333 -0.16 -11.95 22.70
N LYS A 334 -0.07 -13.21 23.13
CA LYS A 334 -1.27 -13.99 23.51
C LYS A 334 -1.95 -13.44 24.76
N ALA A 335 -1.17 -13.08 25.78
CA ALA A 335 -1.71 -12.49 27.02
C ALA A 335 -2.41 -11.14 26.74
N ASN A 336 -1.78 -10.27 25.94
CA ASN A 336 -2.38 -8.97 25.55
C ASN A 336 -3.76 -9.15 24.90
N ARG A 337 -3.90 -10.15 24.02
CA ARG A 337 -5.17 -10.45 23.35
C ARG A 337 -6.24 -10.97 24.34
N GLU A 338 -5.85 -11.82 25.28
CA GLU A 338 -6.72 -12.31 26.33
C GLU A 338 -7.18 -11.19 27.28
N ASP A 339 -6.26 -10.27 27.63
CA ASP A 339 -6.56 -9.14 28.49
C ASP A 339 -7.52 -8.18 27.81
N ALA A 340 -7.28 -7.81 26.53
CA ALA A 340 -8.18 -6.97 25.74
C ALA A 340 -9.60 -7.57 25.66
N ARG A 341 -9.71 -8.91 25.55
CA ARG A 341 -10.99 -9.59 25.58
C ARG A 341 -11.68 -9.48 26.93
N ARG A 342 -10.95 -9.73 28.04
CA ARG A 342 -11.51 -9.68 29.41
C ARG A 342 -11.94 -8.28 29.80
N GLU A 343 -11.19 -7.25 29.38
CA GLU A 343 -11.57 -5.86 29.63
C GLU A 343 -12.90 -5.51 28.96
N ALA A 344 -13.12 -5.97 27.72
CA ALA A 344 -14.37 -5.81 27.01
C ALA A 344 -15.57 -6.55 27.67
N ASP A 345 -15.35 -7.70 28.28
CA ASP A 345 -16.41 -8.45 28.97
C ASP A 345 -16.85 -7.76 30.30
N ASN A 346 -16.07 -6.80 30.80
CA ASN A 346 -16.34 -6.09 32.06
C ASN A 346 -16.99 -4.71 31.87
N VAL A 347 -17.21 -4.25 30.64
CA VAL A 347 -17.87 -2.99 30.28
C VAL A 347 -19.33 -3.24 29.87
#